data_f126df2ba8e613c4de5ca95904c5081f
#
_entry.id   f126df2ba8e613c4de5ca95904c5081f
#
_cell.length_a   1.000
_cell.length_b   1.000
_cell.length_c   1.000
_cell.angle_alpha   90.00
_cell.angle_beta   90.00
_cell.angle_gamma   90.00
#
_symmetry.space_group_name_H-M   'P 1'
#
loop_
_entity.id
_entity.type
_entity.pdbx_description
1 polymer ?
#
loop_
_entity_poly.entity_id
_entity_poly.type
_entity_poly.pdbx_seq_one_letter_code
_entity_poly.pdbx_strand_id
1 'polypeptide(L)'
;VYDTTLERWSRGILRRQGSIMGEPFYEKVQDFAMEFHSDGVSSVVFAGYSLFDTNKKGVYTGNILTGDADILSCLSIYVATERIESVKIALQELLSVKVAPYYKGYFGIDMMIYKENGKYRLNPCIELNLRMNMGVVSRIFYDRYTAPGSKGIYVVDYNPDSAALYTDHLTRTKDNPLIIHDGKIIKGYLSLSPLTPESHYRARVEIY
;
A
#
# COMPACT_ATOMS: atom_id res chain seq x y z
N VAL A 1 -5.52 -2.18 35.64
CA VAL A 1 -6.94 -2.57 35.55
C VAL A 1 -7.02 -3.75 34.60
N TYR A 2 -7.40 -4.91 35.12
CA TYR A 2 -7.57 -6.12 34.30
C TYR A 2 -8.80 -5.95 33.42
N ASP A 3 -8.63 -5.92 32.09
CA ASP A 3 -9.74 -5.84 31.16
C ASP A 3 -10.28 -7.27 30.87
N THR A 4 -11.37 -7.63 31.53
CA THR A 4 -12.04 -8.93 31.38
C THR A 4 -12.54 -9.16 29.96
N THR A 5 -12.80 -8.10 29.19
CA THR A 5 -13.23 -8.19 27.78
C THR A 5 -12.07 -8.62 26.90
N LEU A 6 -10.91 -8.01 27.07
CA LEU A 6 -9.68 -8.39 26.36
C LEU A 6 -9.26 -9.82 26.69
N GLU A 7 -9.34 -10.22 27.97
CA GLU A 7 -9.02 -11.58 28.38
C GLU A 7 -9.94 -12.63 27.73
N ARG A 8 -11.25 -12.37 27.72
CA ARG A 8 -12.23 -13.27 27.10
C ARG A 8 -12.02 -13.39 25.59
N TRP A 9 -11.76 -12.27 24.94
CA TRP A 9 -11.47 -12.22 23.51
C TRP A 9 -10.18 -12.99 23.19
N SER A 10 -9.09 -12.74 23.92
CA SER A 10 -7.80 -13.41 23.74
C SER A 10 -7.91 -14.93 23.95
N ARG A 11 -8.61 -15.38 25.01
CA ARG A 11 -8.87 -16.81 25.25
C ARG A 11 -9.67 -17.44 24.10
N GLY A 12 -10.64 -16.71 23.52
CA GLY A 12 -11.40 -17.17 22.35
C GLY A 12 -10.53 -17.39 21.11
N ILE A 13 -9.54 -16.51 20.86
CA ILE A 13 -8.58 -16.64 19.77
C ILE A 13 -7.61 -17.80 20.04
N LEU A 14 -7.00 -17.84 21.23
CA LEU A 14 -6.07 -18.90 21.61
C LEU A 14 -6.68 -20.31 21.48
N ARG A 15 -7.95 -20.47 21.83
CA ARG A 15 -8.66 -21.75 21.66
C ARG A 15 -8.84 -22.15 20.19
N ARG A 16 -9.00 -21.18 19.26
CA ARG A 16 -9.25 -21.45 17.85
C ARG A 16 -7.97 -21.52 17.01
N GLN A 17 -6.98 -20.69 17.33
CA GLN A 17 -5.78 -20.52 16.51
C GLN A 17 -4.49 -20.99 17.19
N GLY A 18 -4.54 -21.32 18.49
CA GLY A 18 -3.39 -21.78 19.25
C GLY A 18 -2.41 -20.68 19.68
N SER A 19 -2.45 -19.51 19.04
CA SER A 19 -1.53 -18.39 19.34
C SER A 19 -2.22 -17.06 19.13
N ILE A 20 -1.65 -16.01 19.74
CA ILE A 20 -2.01 -14.60 19.51
C ILE A 20 -0.73 -13.79 19.45
N MET A 21 -0.67 -12.83 18.53
CA MET A 21 0.43 -11.89 18.43
C MET A 21 0.12 -10.64 19.26
N GLY A 22 1.12 -10.14 19.96
CA GLY A 22 1.06 -8.88 20.70
C GLY A 22 2.19 -7.97 20.23
N GLU A 23 1.85 -6.74 19.87
CA GLU A 23 2.80 -5.74 19.39
C GLU A 23 2.64 -4.43 20.16
N PRO A 24 3.69 -3.61 20.28
CA PRO A 24 3.57 -2.27 20.84
C PRO A 24 2.63 -1.43 19.96
N PHE A 25 1.78 -0.65 20.60
CA PHE A 25 0.96 0.34 19.91
C PHE A 25 1.77 1.65 19.76
N TYR A 26 2.11 1.99 18.51
CA TYR A 26 2.90 3.17 18.21
C TYR A 26 2.04 4.38 17.82
N GLU A 27 2.51 5.59 18.11
CA GLU A 27 1.96 6.84 17.60
C GLU A 27 2.33 6.97 16.12
N LYS A 28 1.50 6.37 15.25
CA LYS A 28 1.71 6.35 13.82
C LYS A 28 1.70 7.74 13.21
N VAL A 29 2.64 8.01 12.31
CA VAL A 29 2.76 9.24 11.52
C VAL A 29 2.48 8.99 10.06
N GLN A 30 3.12 7.97 9.46
CA GLN A 30 2.99 7.65 8.03
C GLN A 30 3.16 6.16 7.78
N ASP A 31 2.23 5.58 7.03
CA ASP A 31 2.36 4.25 6.45
C ASP A 31 2.98 4.33 5.06
N PHE A 32 3.87 3.41 4.74
CA PHE A 32 4.41 3.22 3.40
C PHE A 32 4.91 1.79 3.24
N ALA A 33 5.22 1.37 2.02
CA ALA A 33 5.81 0.06 1.77
C ALA A 33 7.00 0.16 0.81
N MET A 34 7.86 -0.84 0.88
CA MET A 34 8.82 -1.16 -0.16
C MET A 34 8.31 -2.38 -0.91
N GLU A 35 8.17 -2.24 -2.21
CA GLU A 35 7.73 -3.30 -3.09
C GLU A 35 8.94 -3.98 -3.72
N PHE A 36 8.87 -5.30 -3.87
CA PHE A 36 9.96 -6.13 -4.36
C PHE A 36 9.46 -7.15 -5.40
N HIS A 37 10.41 -7.66 -6.19
CA HIS A 37 10.18 -8.79 -7.07
C HIS A 37 11.26 -9.86 -6.84
N SER A 38 10.85 -11.09 -6.60
CA SER A 38 11.72 -12.26 -6.47
C SER A 38 11.71 -13.07 -7.77
N ASP A 39 12.90 -13.52 -8.19
CA ASP A 39 13.07 -14.44 -9.33
C ASP A 39 12.67 -15.88 -9.01
N GLY A 40 12.51 -16.21 -7.72
CA GLY A 40 12.20 -17.56 -7.24
C GLY A 40 13.42 -18.48 -7.14
N VAL A 41 14.63 -17.92 -7.16
CA VAL A 41 15.89 -18.67 -7.12
C VAL A 41 16.85 -18.08 -6.10
N SER A 42 17.33 -16.87 -6.33
CA SER A 42 18.42 -16.29 -5.52
C SER A 42 18.40 -14.75 -5.45
N SER A 43 17.51 -14.08 -6.17
CA SER A 43 17.54 -12.64 -6.28
C SER A 43 16.18 -12.01 -5.94
N VAL A 44 16.26 -10.95 -5.13
CA VAL A 44 15.16 -10.02 -4.88
C VAL A 44 15.60 -8.64 -5.31
N VAL A 45 14.83 -8.01 -6.18
CA VAL A 45 15.06 -6.64 -6.63
C VAL A 45 13.98 -5.71 -6.12
N PHE A 46 14.38 -4.49 -5.76
CA PHE A 46 13.45 -3.44 -5.39
C PHE A 46 12.61 -3.03 -6.61
N ALA A 47 11.30 -2.93 -6.41
CA ALA A 47 10.32 -2.63 -7.45
C ALA A 47 9.64 -1.26 -7.27
N GLY A 48 9.98 -0.51 -6.22
CA GLY A 48 9.49 0.84 -5.97
C GLY A 48 8.95 1.03 -4.56
N TYR A 49 8.71 2.28 -4.20
CA TYR A 49 7.99 2.65 -2.98
C TYR A 49 6.49 2.72 -3.24
N SER A 50 5.70 2.46 -2.22
CA SER A 50 4.27 2.75 -2.22
C SER A 50 3.91 3.54 -0.97
N LEU A 51 3.22 4.66 -1.15
CA LEU A 51 2.72 5.49 -0.08
C LEU A 51 1.21 5.29 0.01
N PHE A 52 0.73 4.86 1.17
CA PHE A 52 -0.67 4.54 1.37
C PHE A 52 -1.20 5.11 2.68
N ASP A 53 -2.51 5.26 2.72
CA ASP A 53 -3.22 5.72 3.89
C ASP A 53 -4.09 4.60 4.47
N THR A 54 -4.21 4.63 5.79
CA THR A 54 -5.16 3.79 6.52
C THR A 54 -6.04 4.67 7.40
N ASN A 55 -7.30 4.30 7.56
CA ASN A 55 -8.19 5.01 8.47
C ASN A 55 -7.83 4.76 9.94
N LYS A 56 -8.54 5.41 10.88
CA LYS A 56 -8.32 5.26 12.34
C LYS A 56 -8.43 3.82 12.86
N LYS A 57 -9.00 2.90 12.08
CA LYS A 57 -9.12 1.48 12.41
C LYS A 57 -8.03 0.62 11.74
N GLY A 58 -7.06 1.24 11.06
CA GLY A 58 -6.01 0.55 10.31
C GLY A 58 -6.48 -0.04 8.96
N VAL A 59 -7.69 0.28 8.51
CA VAL A 59 -8.19 -0.21 7.22
C VAL A 59 -7.61 0.65 6.10
N TYR A 60 -7.05 0.01 5.10
CA TYR A 60 -6.53 0.64 3.89
C TYR A 60 -7.57 1.53 3.19
N THR A 61 -7.17 2.71 2.77
CA THR A 61 -8.03 3.68 2.09
C THR A 61 -7.59 4.04 0.67
N GLY A 62 -6.32 3.83 0.34
CA GLY A 62 -5.78 4.05 -0.99
C GLY A 62 -4.28 4.26 -1.03
N ASN A 63 -3.70 4.21 -2.22
CA ASN A 63 -2.31 4.56 -2.49
C ASN A 63 -2.22 5.90 -3.22
N ILE A 64 -1.19 6.66 -2.90
CA ILE A 64 -0.80 7.84 -3.67
C ILE A 64 -0.02 7.37 -4.91
N LEU A 65 -0.46 7.79 -6.09
CA LEU A 65 0.23 7.54 -7.34
C LEU A 65 1.20 8.69 -7.61
N THR A 66 2.49 8.43 -7.43
CA THR A 66 3.58 9.39 -7.70
C THR A 66 4.90 8.65 -7.86
N GLY A 67 5.96 9.35 -8.29
CA GLY A 67 7.29 8.76 -8.46
C GLY A 67 8.01 8.50 -7.14
N ASP A 68 8.99 7.58 -7.17
CA ASP A 68 9.80 7.22 -6.00
C ASP A 68 10.50 8.43 -5.37
N ALA A 69 10.97 9.37 -6.20
CA ALA A 69 11.63 10.59 -5.71
C ALA A 69 10.68 11.47 -4.88
N ASP A 70 9.41 11.60 -5.31
CA ASP A 70 8.40 12.34 -4.57
C ASP A 70 8.03 11.63 -3.26
N ILE A 71 7.92 10.29 -3.28
CA ILE A 71 7.66 9.51 -2.06
C ILE A 71 8.80 9.68 -1.07
N LEU A 72 10.06 9.53 -1.50
CA LEU A 72 11.22 9.76 -0.65
C LEU A 72 11.26 11.19 -0.10
N SER A 73 10.92 12.18 -0.91
CA SER A 73 10.82 13.58 -0.47
C SER A 73 9.78 13.75 0.65
N CYS A 74 8.62 13.12 0.53
CA CYS A 74 7.60 13.13 1.61
C CYS A 74 8.10 12.44 2.88
N LEU A 75 8.77 11.29 2.76
CA LEU A 75 9.27 10.53 3.90
C LEU A 75 10.46 11.23 4.58
N SER A 76 11.28 11.98 3.81
CA SER A 76 12.47 12.68 4.31
C SER A 76 12.16 13.79 5.32
N ILE A 77 10.91 14.26 5.38
CA ILE A 77 10.43 15.20 6.41
C ILE A 77 10.58 14.59 7.81
N TYR A 78 10.52 13.27 7.92
CA TYR A 78 10.50 12.53 9.18
C TYR A 78 11.77 11.72 9.42
N VAL A 79 12.31 11.08 8.38
CA VAL A 79 13.45 10.15 8.47
C VAL A 79 14.41 10.43 7.33
N ALA A 80 15.70 10.55 7.64
CA ALA A 80 16.73 10.80 6.63
C ALA A 80 16.70 9.77 5.49
N THR A 81 16.80 10.24 4.25
CA THR A 81 16.74 9.40 3.04
C THR A 81 17.79 8.29 3.07
N GLU A 82 19.00 8.58 3.57
CA GLU A 82 20.08 7.61 3.72
C GLU A 82 19.71 6.43 4.62
N ARG A 83 18.86 6.70 5.63
CA ARG A 83 18.34 5.63 6.51
C ARG A 83 17.35 4.73 5.77
N ILE A 84 16.47 5.30 4.97
CA ILE A 84 15.50 4.56 4.16
C ILE A 84 16.26 3.71 3.12
N GLU A 85 17.23 4.30 2.44
CA GLU A 85 18.08 3.61 1.45
C GLU A 85 18.90 2.48 2.08
N SER A 86 19.48 2.68 3.26
CA SER A 86 20.22 1.63 3.97
C SER A 86 19.32 0.46 4.36
N VAL A 87 18.06 0.70 4.74
CA VAL A 87 17.07 -0.34 5.02
C VAL A 87 16.71 -1.10 3.74
N LYS A 88 16.52 -0.40 2.62
CA LYS A 88 16.25 -1.01 1.32
C LYS A 88 17.35 -2.01 0.92
N ILE A 89 18.61 -1.59 1.01
CA ILE A 89 19.76 -2.46 0.68
C ILE A 89 19.79 -3.70 1.58
N ALA A 90 19.70 -3.50 2.90
CA ALA A 90 19.71 -4.59 3.85
C ALA A 90 18.54 -5.59 3.64
N LEU A 91 17.35 -5.08 3.29
CA LEU A 91 16.21 -5.93 2.96
C LEU A 91 16.43 -6.71 1.67
N GLN A 92 16.95 -6.10 0.61
CA GLN A 92 17.24 -6.83 -0.64
C GLN A 92 18.19 -8.00 -0.41
N GLU A 93 19.26 -7.79 0.34
CA GLU A 93 20.21 -8.84 0.71
C GLU A 93 19.55 -9.95 1.53
N LEU A 94 18.86 -9.59 2.60
CA LEU A 94 18.17 -10.54 3.47
C LEU A 94 17.11 -11.35 2.73
N LEU A 95 16.28 -10.69 1.93
CA LEU A 95 15.18 -11.31 1.19
C LEU A 95 15.67 -12.20 0.06
N SER A 96 16.80 -11.86 -0.57
CA SER A 96 17.44 -12.72 -1.57
C SER A 96 17.87 -14.07 -0.97
N VAL A 97 18.30 -14.08 0.28
CA VAL A 97 18.67 -15.32 0.98
C VAL A 97 17.46 -16.05 1.59
N LYS A 98 16.49 -15.30 2.15
CA LYS A 98 15.43 -15.89 2.99
C LYS A 98 14.12 -16.12 2.24
N VAL A 99 13.85 -15.39 1.17
CA VAL A 99 12.57 -15.42 0.45
C VAL A 99 12.74 -15.96 -0.97
N ALA A 100 13.75 -15.54 -1.71
CA ALA A 100 13.89 -15.93 -3.11
C ALA A 100 13.87 -17.45 -3.36
N PRO A 101 14.49 -18.30 -2.54
CA PRO A 101 14.45 -19.76 -2.76
C PRO A 101 13.05 -20.39 -2.64
N TYR A 102 12.09 -19.67 -2.04
CA TYR A 102 10.76 -20.21 -1.69
C TYR A 102 9.60 -19.47 -2.33
N TYR A 103 9.84 -18.29 -2.89
CA TYR A 103 8.78 -17.44 -3.45
C TYR A 103 9.22 -16.78 -4.75
N LYS A 104 8.40 -16.87 -5.78
CA LYS A 104 8.58 -16.18 -7.07
C LYS A 104 7.45 -15.20 -7.31
N GLY A 105 7.76 -13.95 -7.61
CA GLY A 105 6.79 -12.92 -7.96
C GLY A 105 6.95 -11.64 -7.15
N TYR A 106 5.96 -10.76 -7.29
CA TYR A 106 5.93 -9.49 -6.55
C TYR A 106 5.43 -9.69 -5.13
N PHE A 107 5.97 -8.89 -4.22
CA PHE A 107 5.56 -8.84 -2.82
C PHE A 107 5.94 -7.50 -2.21
N GLY A 108 5.40 -7.17 -1.04
CA GLY A 108 5.69 -5.92 -0.35
C GLY A 108 6.02 -6.12 1.12
N ILE A 109 6.74 -5.16 1.67
CA ILE A 109 6.97 -5.01 3.11
C ILE A 109 6.36 -3.69 3.55
N ASP A 110 5.32 -3.79 4.38
CA ASP A 110 4.68 -2.64 4.99
C ASP A 110 5.55 -2.09 6.13
N MET A 111 5.72 -0.79 6.13
CA MET A 111 6.56 -0.02 7.04
C MET A 111 5.78 1.11 7.66
N MET A 112 6.28 1.62 8.77
CA MET A 112 5.64 2.72 9.46
C MET A 112 6.67 3.71 9.98
N ILE A 113 6.42 5.00 9.74
CA ILE A 113 7.05 6.06 10.52
C ILE A 113 6.14 6.35 11.70
N TYR A 114 6.72 6.37 12.89
CA TYR A 114 6.02 6.64 14.14
C TYR A 114 6.78 7.62 15.02
N LYS A 115 6.12 8.19 16.01
CA LYS A 115 6.71 9.10 16.96
C LYS A 115 6.91 8.42 18.31
N GLU A 116 8.11 8.55 18.86
CA GLU A 116 8.47 8.00 20.15
C GLU A 116 9.34 9.02 20.90
N ASN A 117 8.93 9.42 22.10
CA ASN A 117 9.65 10.41 22.92
C ASN A 117 9.98 11.71 22.15
N GLY A 118 9.04 12.20 21.36
CA GLY A 118 9.19 13.42 20.55
C GLY A 118 10.06 13.28 19.30
N LYS A 119 10.59 12.08 19.00
CA LYS A 119 11.44 11.80 17.83
C LYS A 119 10.72 10.88 16.85
N TYR A 120 10.96 11.09 15.55
CA TYR A 120 10.49 10.18 14.51
C TYR A 120 11.38 8.94 14.44
N ARG A 121 10.73 7.79 14.26
CA ARG A 121 11.36 6.47 14.15
C ARG A 121 10.80 5.74 12.94
N LEU A 122 11.60 4.88 12.35
CA LEU A 122 11.20 3.96 11.29
C LEU A 122 11.03 2.56 11.86
N ASN A 123 9.84 1.97 11.73
CA ASN A 123 9.63 0.53 11.84
C ASN A 123 9.78 -0.07 10.43
N PRO A 124 10.85 -0.82 10.16
CA PRO A 124 11.19 -1.25 8.81
C PRO A 124 10.44 -2.50 8.34
N CYS A 125 9.62 -3.10 9.19
CA CYS A 125 8.82 -4.27 8.84
C CYS A 125 7.64 -4.43 9.82
N ILE A 126 6.46 -4.02 9.38
CA ILE A 126 5.20 -4.27 10.08
C ILE A 126 4.63 -5.60 9.58
N GLU A 127 4.61 -5.78 8.26
CA GLU A 127 4.04 -6.97 7.62
C GLU A 127 4.81 -7.31 6.35
N LEU A 128 5.05 -8.61 6.15
CA LEU A 128 5.58 -9.16 4.90
C LEU A 128 4.42 -9.76 4.10
N ASN A 129 4.08 -9.13 3.00
CA ASN A 129 2.98 -9.51 2.12
C ASN A 129 3.50 -10.31 0.91
N LEU A 130 3.69 -11.63 1.05
CA LEU A 130 4.15 -12.53 -0.03
C LEU A 130 3.05 -12.79 -1.06
N ARG A 131 2.61 -11.75 -1.71
CA ARG A 131 1.59 -11.73 -2.75
C ARG A 131 1.64 -10.42 -3.51
N MET A 132 1.02 -10.37 -4.69
CA MET A 132 0.70 -9.09 -5.31
C MET A 132 -0.28 -8.34 -4.40
N ASN A 133 0.17 -7.26 -3.82
CA ASN A 133 -0.61 -6.38 -2.95
C ASN A 133 -1.03 -5.09 -3.70
N MET A 134 -1.81 -4.23 -3.06
CA MET A 134 -2.30 -3.00 -3.66
C MET A 134 -1.19 -1.98 -3.93
N GLY A 135 -0.12 -1.98 -3.12
CA GLY A 135 1.06 -1.15 -3.35
C GLY A 135 1.79 -1.53 -4.63
N VAL A 136 2.02 -2.84 -4.85
CA VAL A 136 2.59 -3.35 -6.12
C VAL A 136 1.73 -2.97 -7.32
N VAL A 137 0.40 -3.15 -7.23
CA VAL A 137 -0.51 -2.80 -8.34
C VAL A 137 -0.44 -1.31 -8.65
N SER A 138 -0.51 -0.45 -7.61
CA SER A 138 -0.44 1.00 -7.76
C SER A 138 0.90 1.44 -8.38
N ARG A 139 2.03 0.83 -7.93
CA ARG A 139 3.37 1.14 -8.46
C ARG A 139 3.50 0.75 -9.93
N ILE A 140 3.12 -0.49 -10.29
CA ILE A 140 3.15 -0.96 -11.68
C ILE A 140 2.24 -0.10 -12.56
N PHE A 141 1.06 0.26 -12.07
CA PHE A 141 0.15 1.13 -12.80
C PHE A 141 0.78 2.49 -13.08
N TYR A 142 1.33 3.12 -12.06
CA TYR A 142 2.00 4.41 -12.19
C TYR A 142 3.13 4.35 -13.25
N ASP A 143 4.06 3.42 -13.12
CA ASP A 143 5.23 3.32 -13.99
C ASP A 143 4.87 3.03 -15.46
N ARG A 144 3.83 2.21 -15.66
CA ARG A 144 3.50 1.74 -17.01
C ARG A 144 2.50 2.63 -17.74
N TYR A 145 1.58 3.25 -17.03
CA TYR A 145 0.41 3.86 -17.65
C TYR A 145 0.29 5.36 -17.42
N THR A 146 0.98 5.95 -16.45
CA THR A 146 0.92 7.40 -16.22
C THR A 146 2.08 8.13 -16.87
N ALA A 147 1.87 9.41 -17.20
CA ALA A 147 2.95 10.27 -17.68
C ALA A 147 3.93 10.56 -16.52
N PRO A 148 5.23 10.70 -16.80
CA PRO A 148 6.21 11.09 -15.78
C PRO A 148 5.82 12.39 -15.07
N GLY A 149 5.91 12.41 -13.74
CA GLY A 149 5.56 13.57 -12.93
C GLY A 149 4.06 13.74 -12.65
N SER A 150 3.19 12.89 -13.21
CA SER A 150 1.77 12.87 -12.85
C SER A 150 1.60 12.52 -11.38
N LYS A 151 0.50 13.00 -10.79
CA LYS A 151 0.09 12.66 -9.42
C LYS A 151 -1.35 12.18 -9.44
N GLY A 152 -1.67 11.27 -8.54
CA GLY A 152 -3.02 10.72 -8.48
C GLY A 152 -3.23 9.82 -7.28
N ILE A 153 -4.33 9.09 -7.30
CA ILE A 153 -4.67 8.08 -6.29
C ILE A 153 -5.08 6.76 -6.96
N TYR A 154 -4.74 5.67 -6.31
CA TYR A 154 -5.30 4.34 -6.56
C TYR A 154 -6.13 3.94 -5.34
N VAL A 155 -7.38 3.53 -5.56
CA VAL A 155 -8.33 3.20 -4.50
C VAL A 155 -9.07 1.92 -4.86
N VAL A 156 -9.25 1.05 -3.84
CA VAL A 156 -10.25 -0.02 -3.88
C VAL A 156 -11.34 0.36 -2.90
N ASP A 157 -12.50 0.72 -3.41
CA ASP A 157 -13.64 1.14 -2.61
C ASP A 157 -14.78 0.11 -2.64
N TYR A 158 -15.55 0.10 -1.55
CA TYR A 158 -16.75 -0.72 -1.36
C TYR A 158 -17.90 0.17 -1.01
N ASN A 159 -19.06 -0.09 -1.64
CA ASN A 159 -20.32 0.55 -1.25
C ASN A 159 -21.40 -0.53 -1.10
N PRO A 160 -22.10 -0.61 0.05
CA PRO A 160 -23.23 -1.50 0.22
C PRO A 160 -24.41 -1.15 -0.70
N ASP A 161 -24.52 0.11 -1.14
CA ASP A 161 -25.45 0.56 -2.19
C ASP A 161 -24.73 0.50 -3.55
N SER A 162 -24.98 -0.59 -4.30
CA SER A 162 -24.38 -0.81 -5.60
C SER A 162 -24.82 0.24 -6.64
N ALA A 163 -26.08 0.68 -6.57
CA ALA A 163 -26.60 1.70 -7.48
C ALA A 163 -25.92 3.07 -7.26
N ALA A 164 -25.67 3.42 -5.99
CA ALA A 164 -24.91 4.63 -5.65
C ALA A 164 -23.45 4.54 -6.16
N LEU A 165 -22.78 3.39 -6.04
CA LEU A 165 -21.44 3.17 -6.57
C LEU A 165 -21.41 3.32 -8.09
N TYR A 166 -22.38 2.74 -8.77
CA TYR A 166 -22.49 2.83 -10.24
C TYR A 166 -22.79 4.26 -10.71
N THR A 167 -23.67 4.97 -10.00
CA THR A 167 -23.97 6.40 -10.29
C THR A 167 -22.72 7.28 -10.10
N ASP A 168 -21.95 7.08 -9.01
CA ASP A 168 -20.67 7.77 -8.79
C ASP A 168 -19.67 7.50 -9.92
N HIS A 169 -19.59 6.24 -10.38
CA HIS A 169 -18.74 5.87 -11.52
C HIS A 169 -19.10 6.65 -12.79
N LEU A 170 -20.38 6.71 -13.14
CA LEU A 170 -20.84 7.43 -14.33
C LEU A 170 -20.57 8.93 -14.22
N THR A 171 -20.80 9.51 -13.04
CA THR A 171 -20.54 10.92 -12.75
C THR A 171 -19.05 11.24 -12.90
N ARG A 172 -18.16 10.46 -12.28
CA ARG A 172 -16.70 10.66 -12.40
C ARG A 172 -16.21 10.49 -13.83
N THR A 173 -16.74 9.52 -14.57
CA THR A 173 -16.37 9.30 -15.98
C THR A 173 -16.71 10.53 -16.83
N LYS A 174 -17.84 11.17 -16.54
CA LYS A 174 -18.28 12.36 -17.25
C LYS A 174 -17.52 13.61 -16.84
N ASP A 175 -17.35 13.83 -15.53
CA ASP A 175 -16.83 15.08 -14.97
C ASP A 175 -15.30 15.13 -14.96
N ASN A 176 -14.66 13.96 -14.97
CA ASN A 176 -13.20 13.81 -14.98
C ASN A 176 -12.75 12.83 -16.09
N PRO A 177 -12.97 13.20 -17.38
CA PRO A 177 -12.69 12.32 -18.50
C PRO A 177 -11.21 11.98 -18.58
N LEU A 178 -10.92 10.73 -19.00
CA LEU A 178 -9.57 10.23 -19.17
C LEU A 178 -8.88 10.95 -20.35
N ILE A 179 -7.71 11.54 -20.07
CA ILE A 179 -6.87 12.19 -21.10
C ILE A 179 -5.57 11.38 -21.22
N ILE A 180 -5.30 10.91 -22.44
CA ILE A 180 -4.12 10.11 -22.78
C ILE A 180 -3.30 10.87 -23.81
N HIS A 181 -1.98 10.93 -23.59
CA HIS A 181 -1.01 11.47 -24.53
C HIS A 181 0.16 10.50 -24.66
N ASP A 182 0.55 10.15 -25.89
CA ASP A 182 1.62 9.19 -26.19
C ASP A 182 1.48 7.84 -25.43
N GLY A 183 0.24 7.34 -25.31
CA GLY A 183 -0.05 6.09 -24.62
C GLY A 183 0.02 6.19 -23.10
N LYS A 184 0.19 7.38 -22.52
CA LYS A 184 0.25 7.62 -21.08
C LYS A 184 -0.92 8.49 -20.62
N ILE A 185 -1.46 8.14 -19.45
CA ILE A 185 -2.52 8.91 -18.80
C ILE A 185 -1.87 10.15 -18.17
N ILE A 186 -2.38 11.33 -18.55
CA ILE A 186 -1.94 12.61 -17.98
C ILE A 186 -2.97 13.20 -17.00
N LYS A 187 -4.24 12.81 -17.14
CA LYS A 187 -5.32 13.25 -16.25
C LYS A 187 -6.55 12.37 -16.39
N GLY A 188 -7.39 12.38 -15.37
CA GLY A 188 -8.75 11.84 -15.44
C GLY A 188 -8.97 10.61 -14.57
N TYR A 189 -10.19 10.14 -14.60
CA TYR A 189 -10.69 8.99 -13.88
C TYR A 189 -10.67 7.73 -14.77
N LEU A 190 -10.22 6.61 -14.21
CA LEU A 190 -10.31 5.29 -14.83
C LEU A 190 -10.74 4.24 -13.82
N SER A 191 -11.82 3.52 -14.09
CA SER A 191 -12.14 2.28 -13.37
C SER A 191 -11.27 1.15 -13.91
N LEU A 192 -10.57 0.44 -13.02
CA LEU A 192 -9.74 -0.72 -13.35
C LEU A 192 -10.52 -2.03 -13.31
N SER A 193 -11.72 -2.01 -12.74
CA SER A 193 -12.66 -3.13 -12.71
C SER A 193 -13.89 -2.79 -13.56
N PRO A 194 -14.48 -3.75 -14.29
CA PRO A 194 -15.79 -3.57 -14.88
C PRO A 194 -16.82 -3.25 -13.79
N LEU A 195 -17.71 -2.29 -14.04
CA LEU A 195 -18.81 -1.97 -13.15
C LEU A 195 -20.15 -2.20 -13.83
N THR A 196 -21.06 -2.79 -13.07
CA THR A 196 -22.48 -2.92 -13.37
C THR A 196 -23.29 -2.30 -12.23
N PRO A 197 -24.62 -2.07 -12.40
CA PRO A 197 -25.45 -1.58 -11.33
C PRO A 197 -25.46 -2.46 -10.06
N GLU A 198 -25.05 -3.72 -10.17
CA GLU A 198 -24.97 -4.70 -9.08
C GLU A 198 -23.59 -4.76 -8.41
N SER A 199 -22.59 -4.02 -8.92
CA SER A 199 -21.23 -4.05 -8.38
C SER A 199 -21.15 -3.32 -7.05
N HIS A 200 -20.61 -3.99 -6.04
CA HIS A 200 -20.35 -3.41 -4.70
C HIS A 200 -18.90 -3.00 -4.48
N TYR A 201 -17.97 -3.43 -5.35
CA TYR A 201 -16.55 -3.12 -5.27
C TYR A 201 -16.08 -2.45 -6.56
N ARG A 202 -15.12 -1.54 -6.41
CA ARG A 202 -14.47 -0.87 -7.53
C ARG A 202 -12.99 -0.65 -7.21
N ALA A 203 -12.10 -1.06 -8.13
CA ALA A 203 -10.74 -0.58 -8.18
C ALA A 203 -10.65 0.56 -9.19
N ARG A 204 -10.10 1.71 -8.81
CA ARG A 204 -10.02 2.91 -9.65
C ARG A 204 -8.75 3.70 -9.45
N VAL A 205 -8.45 4.52 -10.44
CA VAL A 205 -7.41 5.54 -10.36
C VAL A 205 -7.98 6.90 -10.75
N GLU A 206 -7.42 7.94 -10.19
CA GLU A 206 -7.63 9.33 -10.59
C GLU A 206 -6.29 10.02 -10.71
N ILE A 207 -6.01 10.61 -11.88
CA ILE A 207 -4.80 11.37 -12.17
C ILE A 207 -5.20 12.85 -12.29
N TYR A 208 -4.44 13.74 -11.64
CA TYR A 208 -4.76 15.18 -11.55
C TYR A 208 -3.96 16.02 -12.54
#